data_078ee1a47c1a39f7585cce31ac21bcca
#
_entry.id   078ee1a47c1a39f7585cce31ac21bcca
#
_cell.length_a   1.000
_cell.length_b   1.000
_cell.length_c   1.000
_cell.angle_alpha   90.00
_cell.angle_beta   90.00
_cell.angle_gamma   90.00
#
_symmetry.space_group_name_H-M   'P 1'
#
loop_
_entity.id
_entity.type
_entity.pdbx_description
1 polymer ?
#
loop_
_entity_poly.entity_id
_entity_poly.type
_entity_poly.pdbx_seq_one_letter_code
_entity_poly.pdbx_strand_id
1 'polypeptide(L)'
;MGSGQFCTNPGLIIVQNDADGKQFIESVATQFSDQPVGTLFSISGQNGLQSAVETLTSAGATLVCGGTTGGGEGYSFSNTVLKVDGSQFLSHAEQLQTEAFGGSTLMVVSDSIEQTKTIIQALEGNLTGCIYSASDSTDDGAYDQIVPELRQRVGRLLNDQMPTGVAVSAAMNHGGPF
;
A
#
# COMPACT_ATOMS: atom_id res chain seq x y z
N MET A 1 14.54 2.18 -3.15
CA MET A 1 14.78 2.14 -4.60
C MET A 1 13.91 3.22 -5.26
N GLY A 2 14.50 4.11 -6.09
CA GLY A 2 13.73 5.04 -6.91
C GLY A 2 12.73 5.95 -6.18
N SER A 3 12.92 6.19 -4.89
CA SER A 3 12.01 7.00 -4.06
C SER A 3 10.55 6.55 -4.12
N GLY A 4 10.32 5.24 -4.15
CA GLY A 4 8.98 4.65 -4.28
C GLY A 4 8.34 4.77 -5.67
N GLN A 5 9.03 5.36 -6.66
CA GLN A 5 8.54 5.52 -8.03
C GLN A 5 8.73 4.22 -8.82
N PHE A 6 8.03 3.18 -8.40
CA PHE A 6 8.10 1.84 -8.97
C PHE A 6 6.71 1.23 -9.07
N CYS A 7 6.38 0.62 -10.20
CA CYS A 7 5.04 0.09 -10.51
C CYS A 7 4.54 -1.01 -9.55
N THR A 8 5.44 -1.62 -8.80
CA THR A 8 5.13 -2.63 -7.78
C THR A 8 5.47 -2.16 -6.37
N ASN A 9 5.58 -0.85 -6.15
CA ASN A 9 5.71 -0.29 -4.81
C ASN A 9 4.41 -0.55 -4.02
N PRO A 10 4.48 -1.03 -2.76
CA PRO A 10 3.28 -1.27 -1.95
C PRO A 10 2.55 0.04 -1.62
N GLY A 11 1.64 0.46 -2.49
CA GLY A 11 0.84 1.68 -2.31
C GLY A 11 -0.29 1.52 -1.31
N LEU A 12 -0.78 0.27 -1.12
CA LEU A 12 -1.85 -0.05 -0.19
C LEU A 12 -1.48 -1.30 0.62
N ILE A 13 -1.64 -1.22 1.94
CA ILE A 13 -1.36 -2.30 2.87
C ILE A 13 -2.60 -2.49 3.75
N ILE A 14 -3.12 -3.71 3.83
CA ILE A 14 -4.23 -4.06 4.74
C ILE A 14 -3.63 -4.73 5.98
N VAL A 15 -3.99 -4.25 7.16
CA VAL A 15 -3.55 -4.80 8.45
C VAL A 15 -4.75 -5.05 9.35
N GLN A 16 -4.65 -6.04 10.25
CA GLN A 16 -5.68 -6.29 11.24
C GLN A 16 -5.67 -5.25 12.36
N ASN A 17 -6.84 -4.90 12.91
CA ASN A 17 -6.99 -3.98 14.02
C ASN A 17 -6.73 -4.68 15.37
N ASP A 18 -5.51 -5.15 15.55
CA ASP A 18 -5.05 -5.78 16.79
C ASP A 18 -3.77 -5.12 17.31
N ALA A 19 -3.13 -5.71 18.29
CA ALA A 19 -1.90 -5.19 18.88
C ALA A 19 -0.73 -5.22 17.88
N ASP A 20 -0.62 -6.30 17.10
CA ASP A 20 0.47 -6.51 16.15
C ASP A 20 0.32 -5.57 14.94
N GLY A 21 -0.90 -5.39 14.44
CA GLY A 21 -1.20 -4.43 13.38
C GLY A 21 -0.88 -2.99 13.77
N LYS A 22 -1.20 -2.60 15.00
CA LYS A 22 -0.84 -1.28 15.54
C LYS A 22 0.67 -1.10 15.65
N GLN A 23 1.37 -2.09 16.20
CA GLN A 23 2.83 -2.09 16.28
C GLN A 23 3.49 -2.04 14.90
N PHE A 24 2.94 -2.76 13.93
CA PHE A 24 3.41 -2.73 12.55
C PHE A 24 3.30 -1.32 11.95
N ILE A 25 2.14 -0.65 12.09
CA ILE A 25 1.93 0.72 11.61
C ILE A 25 2.96 1.69 12.23
N GLU A 26 3.15 1.63 13.54
CA GLU A 26 4.11 2.47 14.25
C GLU A 26 5.54 2.22 13.79
N SER A 27 5.90 0.97 13.61
CA SER A 27 7.23 0.55 13.14
C SER A 27 7.52 1.05 11.73
N VAL A 28 6.55 0.91 10.81
CA VAL A 28 6.68 1.41 9.43
C VAL A 28 6.76 2.95 9.43
N ALA A 29 5.92 3.64 10.19
CA ALA A 29 5.96 5.10 10.27
C ALA A 29 7.31 5.62 10.79
N THR A 30 7.87 4.96 11.80
CA THR A 30 9.21 5.27 12.32
C THR A 30 10.27 5.08 11.23
N GLN A 31 10.26 3.94 10.54
CA GLN A 31 11.21 3.66 9.47
C GLN A 31 11.08 4.65 8.30
N PHE A 32 9.86 5.02 7.92
CA PHE A 32 9.63 6.02 6.86
C PHE A 32 10.18 7.39 7.27
N SER A 33 9.99 7.80 8.53
CA SER A 33 10.49 9.07 9.06
C SER A 33 12.01 9.12 9.14
N ASP A 34 12.66 8.00 9.44
CA ASP A 34 14.11 7.89 9.61
C ASP A 34 14.87 7.77 8.27
N GLN A 35 14.20 7.41 7.19
CA GLN A 35 14.84 7.29 5.89
C GLN A 35 15.02 8.65 5.21
N PRO A 36 16.15 8.86 4.51
CA PRO A 36 16.34 10.04 3.70
C PRO A 36 15.21 10.20 2.65
N VAL A 37 14.76 11.42 2.48
CA VAL A 37 13.78 11.75 1.44
C VAL A 37 14.49 11.75 0.09
N GLY A 38 13.98 10.94 -0.84
CA GLY A 38 14.56 10.81 -2.16
C GLY A 38 14.05 11.85 -3.16
N THR A 39 14.77 11.96 -4.27
CA THR A 39 14.41 12.86 -5.38
C THR A 39 13.39 12.18 -6.32
N LEU A 40 12.35 12.92 -6.67
CA LEU A 40 11.35 12.50 -7.66
C LEU A 40 11.81 12.85 -9.08
N PHE A 41 11.27 12.16 -10.09
CA PHE A 41 11.69 12.35 -11.49
C PHE A 41 11.42 13.76 -12.02
N SER A 42 10.40 14.45 -11.54
CA SER A 42 9.99 15.74 -12.06
C SER A 42 9.12 16.52 -11.07
N ILE A 43 8.94 17.82 -11.37
CA ILE A 43 7.96 18.67 -10.67
C ILE A 43 6.52 18.12 -10.83
N SER A 44 6.20 17.52 -11.97
CA SER A 44 4.88 16.91 -12.20
C SER A 44 4.68 15.70 -11.27
N GLY A 45 5.73 14.89 -11.05
CA GLY A 45 5.68 13.79 -10.07
C GLY A 45 5.47 14.28 -8.64
N GLN A 46 6.16 15.35 -8.25
CA GLN A 46 5.97 15.98 -6.93
C GLN A 46 4.54 16.51 -6.75
N ASN A 47 4.03 17.26 -7.73
CA ASN A 47 2.67 17.81 -7.68
C ASN A 47 1.61 16.69 -7.70
N GLY A 48 1.83 15.63 -8.50
CA GLY A 48 0.95 14.47 -8.55
C GLY A 48 0.87 13.74 -7.21
N LEU A 49 2.02 13.53 -6.56
CA LEU A 49 2.07 12.90 -5.24
C LEU A 49 1.37 13.78 -4.18
N GLN A 50 1.58 15.08 -4.21
CA GLN A 50 0.89 16.01 -3.32
C GLN A 50 -0.64 15.93 -3.51
N SER A 51 -1.12 16.04 -4.76
CA SER A 51 -2.55 15.95 -5.07
C SER A 51 -3.16 14.60 -4.66
N ALA A 52 -2.43 13.50 -4.82
CA ALA A 52 -2.88 12.19 -4.39
C ALA A 52 -3.02 12.11 -2.86
N VAL A 53 -2.04 12.60 -2.10
CA VAL A 53 -2.12 12.67 -0.63
C VAL A 53 -3.28 13.56 -0.17
N GLU A 54 -3.52 14.68 -0.84
CA GLU A 54 -4.67 15.56 -0.58
C GLU A 54 -6.01 14.85 -0.86
N THR A 55 -6.10 14.08 -1.93
CA THR A 55 -7.28 13.26 -2.26
C THR A 55 -7.55 12.21 -1.19
N LEU A 56 -6.52 11.44 -0.81
CA LEU A 56 -6.62 10.41 0.22
C LEU A 56 -7.05 10.98 1.57
N THR A 57 -6.48 12.12 1.98
CA THR A 57 -6.84 12.78 3.24
C THR A 57 -8.25 13.37 3.21
N SER A 58 -8.66 13.93 2.09
CA SER A 58 -10.04 14.44 1.89
C SER A 58 -11.09 13.32 1.93
N ALA A 59 -10.72 12.10 1.54
CA ALA A 59 -11.56 10.91 1.62
C ALA A 59 -11.55 10.25 3.01
N GLY A 60 -10.81 10.81 3.98
CA GLY A 60 -10.83 10.39 5.39
C GLY A 60 -9.58 9.64 5.85
N ALA A 61 -8.55 9.50 5.02
CA ALA A 61 -7.27 8.99 5.49
C ALA A 61 -6.58 10.03 6.40
N THR A 62 -5.90 9.56 7.43
CA THR A 62 -5.15 10.38 8.37
C THR A 62 -3.64 10.21 8.14
N LEU A 63 -2.89 11.29 8.18
CA LEU A 63 -1.43 11.26 8.14
C LEU A 63 -0.89 10.65 9.44
N VAL A 64 -0.03 9.65 9.27
CA VAL A 64 0.76 9.08 10.38
C VAL A 64 2.14 9.74 10.41
N CYS A 65 2.77 9.93 9.23
CA CYS A 65 3.98 10.74 9.08
C CYS A 65 4.08 11.32 7.66
N GLY A 66 4.93 12.30 7.47
CA GLY A 66 5.21 12.92 6.17
C GLY A 66 4.12 13.88 5.69
N GLY A 67 3.74 13.77 4.43
CA GLY A 67 2.64 14.54 3.82
C GLY A 67 3.02 15.96 3.39
N THR A 68 4.30 16.29 3.27
CA THR A 68 4.76 17.63 2.92
C THR A 68 5.75 17.64 1.75
N THR A 69 5.65 18.65 0.92
CA THR A 69 6.62 18.92 -0.16
C THR A 69 7.99 19.27 0.42
N GLY A 70 9.06 18.74 -0.18
CA GLY A 70 10.44 18.99 0.22
C GLY A 70 10.98 17.90 1.17
N GLY A 71 11.97 18.27 1.96
CA GLY A 71 12.67 17.37 2.89
C GLY A 71 13.86 16.64 2.29
N GLY A 72 14.08 16.72 0.98
CA GLY A 72 15.21 16.13 0.26
C GLY A 72 15.77 17.09 -0.80
N GLU A 73 16.69 16.59 -1.63
CA GLU A 73 17.26 17.36 -2.75
C GLU A 73 16.31 17.36 -3.95
N GLY A 74 16.35 18.44 -4.73
CA GLY A 74 15.57 18.58 -5.97
C GLY A 74 14.06 18.54 -5.74
N TYR A 75 13.35 17.91 -6.67
CA TYR A 75 11.89 17.68 -6.51
C TYR A 75 11.70 16.56 -5.50
N SER A 76 11.24 16.88 -4.32
CA SER A 76 11.12 15.92 -3.22
C SER A 76 9.82 16.09 -2.46
N PHE A 77 9.35 14.99 -1.89
CA PHE A 77 8.17 14.93 -1.03
C PHE A 77 8.48 13.99 0.12
N SER A 78 8.17 14.39 1.34
CA SER A 78 8.49 13.61 2.54
C SER A 78 7.93 12.19 2.46
N ASN A 79 8.69 11.21 2.96
CA ASN A 79 8.22 9.84 3.05
C ASN A 79 6.93 9.79 3.86
N THR A 80 5.85 9.25 3.29
CA THR A 80 4.49 9.47 3.79
C THR A 80 3.80 8.16 4.11
N VAL A 81 3.27 8.05 5.31
CA VAL A 81 2.36 6.97 5.72
C VAL A 81 1.01 7.58 6.05
N LEU A 82 -0.03 7.07 5.40
CA LEU A 82 -1.43 7.37 5.71
C LEU A 82 -2.09 6.14 6.33
N LYS A 83 -3.14 6.37 7.08
CA LYS A 83 -3.97 5.33 7.68
C LYS A 83 -5.45 5.65 7.52
N VAL A 84 -6.27 4.63 7.29
CA VAL A 84 -7.73 4.72 7.23
C VAL A 84 -8.37 3.47 7.82
N ASP A 85 -9.52 3.61 8.44
CA ASP A 85 -10.30 2.45 8.93
C ASP A 85 -10.99 1.74 7.76
N GLY A 86 -11.14 0.42 7.84
CA GLY A 86 -11.71 -0.41 6.77
C GLY A 86 -13.13 0.00 6.37
N SER A 87 -13.97 0.44 7.33
CA SER A 87 -15.31 0.96 7.04
C SER A 87 -15.28 2.27 6.24
N GLN A 88 -14.36 3.17 6.58
CA GLN A 88 -14.14 4.42 5.83
C GLN A 88 -13.60 4.13 4.44
N PHE A 89 -12.65 3.18 4.32
CA PHE A 89 -12.15 2.74 3.02
C PHE A 89 -13.28 2.25 2.12
N LEU A 90 -14.16 1.38 2.61
CA LEU A 90 -15.28 0.84 1.85
C LEU A 90 -16.30 1.91 1.42
N SER A 91 -16.45 2.95 2.22
CA SER A 91 -17.37 4.07 1.90
C SER A 91 -16.82 5.00 0.82
N HIS A 92 -15.51 5.04 0.60
CA HIS A 92 -14.81 5.93 -0.32
C HIS A 92 -13.74 5.18 -1.15
N ALA A 93 -14.05 3.93 -1.53
CA ALA A 93 -13.06 3.03 -2.13
C ALA A 93 -12.44 3.58 -3.42
N GLU A 94 -13.19 4.30 -4.24
CA GLU A 94 -12.68 4.93 -5.46
C GLU A 94 -11.58 5.96 -5.15
N GLN A 95 -11.82 6.88 -4.21
CA GLN A 95 -10.87 7.93 -3.85
C GLN A 95 -9.68 7.38 -3.07
N LEU A 96 -9.92 6.40 -2.18
CA LEU A 96 -8.88 5.82 -1.32
C LEU A 96 -7.97 4.82 -2.04
N GLN A 97 -8.24 4.51 -3.31
CA GLN A 97 -7.35 3.77 -4.19
C GLN A 97 -6.54 4.68 -5.12
N THR A 98 -6.63 6.01 -4.95
CA THR A 98 -5.79 6.95 -5.71
C THR A 98 -4.32 6.62 -5.52
N GLU A 99 -3.61 6.36 -6.63
CA GLU A 99 -2.19 6.05 -6.61
C GLU A 99 -1.36 7.28 -6.21
N ALA A 100 -0.73 7.22 -5.05
CA ALA A 100 0.24 8.22 -4.60
C ALA A 100 1.66 7.75 -4.97
N PHE A 101 2.09 8.06 -6.22
CA PHE A 101 3.28 7.50 -6.85
C PHE A 101 4.57 8.12 -6.31
N GLY A 102 5.18 7.46 -5.34
CA GLY A 102 6.37 7.95 -4.64
C GLY A 102 6.63 7.21 -3.34
N GLY A 103 7.39 7.82 -2.44
CA GLY A 103 7.66 7.27 -1.10
C GLY A 103 6.44 7.36 -0.18
N SER A 104 5.32 6.74 -0.57
CA SER A 104 4.08 6.78 0.19
C SER A 104 3.37 5.43 0.25
N THR A 105 2.57 5.23 1.30
CA THR A 105 1.68 4.07 1.45
C THR A 105 0.44 4.42 2.26
N LEU A 106 -0.70 3.84 1.89
CA LEU A 106 -1.94 3.88 2.67
C LEU A 106 -2.11 2.57 3.43
N MET A 107 -2.29 2.64 4.73
CA MET A 107 -2.62 1.50 5.58
C MET A 107 -4.11 1.47 5.87
N VAL A 108 -4.77 0.39 5.44
CA VAL A 108 -6.19 0.14 5.71
C VAL A 108 -6.29 -0.80 6.90
N VAL A 109 -6.90 -0.32 7.99
CA VAL A 109 -7.05 -1.08 9.23
C VAL A 109 -8.38 -1.83 9.19
N SER A 110 -8.31 -3.15 9.17
CA SER A 110 -9.46 -4.05 9.09
C SER A 110 -9.79 -4.68 10.45
N ASP A 111 -11.06 -4.67 10.82
CA ASP A 111 -11.53 -5.18 12.11
C ASP A 111 -11.75 -6.71 12.12
N SER A 112 -11.74 -7.36 10.95
CA SER A 112 -11.95 -8.80 10.83
C SER A 112 -11.51 -9.34 9.47
N ILE A 113 -11.31 -10.65 9.38
CA ILE A 113 -11.03 -11.33 8.10
C ILE A 113 -12.16 -11.12 7.08
N GLU A 114 -13.41 -11.10 7.51
CA GLU A 114 -14.53 -10.83 6.62
C GLU A 114 -14.50 -9.41 6.06
N GLN A 115 -14.12 -8.43 6.88
CA GLN A 115 -13.93 -7.07 6.40
C GLN A 115 -12.73 -6.98 5.45
N THR A 116 -11.62 -7.66 5.75
CA THR A 116 -10.47 -7.76 4.86
C THR A 116 -10.87 -8.30 3.48
N LYS A 117 -11.66 -9.36 3.43
CA LYS A 117 -12.20 -9.92 2.17
C LYS A 117 -13.04 -8.89 1.42
N THR A 118 -13.92 -8.19 2.13
CA THR A 118 -14.77 -7.14 1.53
C THR A 118 -13.93 -5.98 0.97
N ILE A 119 -12.88 -5.56 1.69
CA ILE A 119 -11.92 -4.56 1.21
C ILE A 119 -11.24 -5.05 -0.06
N ILE A 120 -10.73 -6.28 -0.08
CA ILE A 120 -10.08 -6.88 -1.25
C ILE A 120 -11.03 -6.93 -2.45
N GLN A 121 -12.29 -7.32 -2.24
CA GLN A 121 -13.31 -7.35 -3.30
C GLN A 121 -13.63 -5.97 -3.89
N ALA A 122 -13.43 -4.90 -3.10
CA ALA A 122 -13.62 -3.52 -3.54
C ALA A 122 -12.38 -2.95 -4.27
N LEU A 123 -11.25 -3.65 -4.27
CA LEU A 123 -10.04 -3.20 -4.98
C LEU A 123 -10.24 -3.24 -6.49
N GLU A 124 -9.69 -2.26 -7.16
CA GLU A 124 -9.41 -2.29 -8.59
C GLU A 124 -8.31 -3.32 -8.91
N GLY A 125 -8.04 -3.54 -10.20
CA GLY A 125 -6.98 -4.44 -10.62
C GLY A 125 -5.59 -3.88 -10.30
N ASN A 126 -4.74 -4.72 -9.68
CA ASN A 126 -3.37 -4.38 -9.32
C ASN A 126 -2.36 -5.29 -10.05
N LEU A 127 -1.14 -4.80 -10.27
CA LEU A 127 -0.07 -5.58 -10.88
C LEU A 127 0.36 -6.75 -9.99
N THR A 128 0.48 -6.49 -8.70
CA THR A 128 0.97 -7.46 -7.71
C THR A 128 0.19 -7.34 -6.42
N GLY A 129 -0.02 -8.47 -5.77
CA GLY A 129 -0.41 -8.56 -4.37
C GLY A 129 0.54 -9.49 -3.62
N CYS A 130 0.72 -9.23 -2.34
CA CYS A 130 1.50 -10.08 -1.48
C CYS A 130 0.74 -10.33 -0.17
N ILE A 131 0.79 -11.55 0.30
CA ILE A 131 0.31 -11.92 1.64
C ILE A 131 1.53 -12.30 2.46
N TYR A 132 1.67 -11.69 3.62
CA TYR A 132 2.61 -12.12 4.65
C TYR A 132 1.84 -12.93 5.68
N SER A 133 2.29 -14.14 5.94
CA SER A 133 1.66 -15.09 6.85
C SER A 133 2.64 -15.62 7.89
N ALA A 134 2.11 -16.15 8.99
CA ALA A 134 2.93 -16.73 10.05
C ALA A 134 3.61 -18.03 9.58
N SER A 135 4.88 -18.19 9.91
CA SER A 135 5.66 -19.39 9.51
C SER A 135 5.31 -20.65 10.30
N ASP A 136 4.51 -20.51 11.35
CA ASP A 136 4.08 -21.60 12.23
C ASP A 136 2.64 -22.07 11.97
N SER A 137 2.04 -21.63 10.87
CA SER A 137 0.68 -21.99 10.45
C SER A 137 -0.46 -21.47 11.34
N THR A 138 -0.20 -20.55 12.25
CA THR A 138 -1.27 -20.03 13.15
C THR A 138 -2.34 -19.25 12.42
N ASP A 139 -2.05 -18.70 11.26
CA ASP A 139 -2.96 -17.90 10.43
C ASP A 139 -3.37 -18.57 9.10
N ASP A 140 -3.06 -19.86 8.90
CA ASP A 140 -3.42 -20.59 7.66
C ASP A 140 -4.91 -20.48 7.33
N GLY A 141 -5.79 -20.55 8.34
CA GLY A 141 -7.22 -20.40 8.14
C GLY A 141 -7.66 -19.01 7.65
N ALA A 142 -6.94 -17.95 7.98
CA ALA A 142 -7.14 -16.61 7.45
C ALA A 142 -6.55 -16.50 6.03
N TYR A 143 -5.37 -17.05 5.82
CA TYR A 143 -4.70 -17.13 4.53
C TYR A 143 -5.59 -17.79 3.47
N ASP A 144 -6.14 -18.97 3.77
CA ASP A 144 -6.99 -19.72 2.86
C ASP A 144 -8.26 -18.97 2.47
N GLN A 145 -8.76 -18.09 3.32
CA GLN A 145 -9.91 -17.25 3.03
C GLN A 145 -9.55 -16.02 2.17
N ILE A 146 -8.35 -15.47 2.33
CA ILE A 146 -7.92 -14.23 1.66
C ILE A 146 -7.40 -14.54 0.24
N VAL A 147 -6.65 -15.63 0.06
CA VAL A 147 -6.00 -15.98 -1.21
C VAL A 147 -6.96 -16.00 -2.40
N PRO A 148 -8.13 -16.65 -2.34
CA PRO A 148 -9.05 -16.70 -3.48
C PRO A 148 -9.54 -15.30 -3.91
N GLU A 149 -9.78 -14.41 -2.95
CA GLU A 149 -10.25 -13.04 -3.21
C GLU A 149 -9.14 -12.18 -3.83
N LEU A 150 -7.95 -12.20 -3.22
CA LEU A 150 -6.83 -11.39 -3.70
C LEU A 150 -6.35 -11.83 -5.09
N ARG A 151 -6.37 -13.14 -5.35
CA ARG A 151 -6.00 -13.70 -6.67
C ARG A 151 -6.81 -13.12 -7.82
N GLN A 152 -8.04 -12.72 -7.58
CA GLN A 152 -8.91 -12.11 -8.59
C GLN A 152 -8.59 -10.63 -8.85
N ARG A 153 -7.82 -10.01 -7.98
CA ARG A 153 -7.52 -8.56 -8.00
C ARG A 153 -6.08 -8.23 -8.40
N VAL A 154 -5.24 -9.25 -8.60
CA VAL A 154 -3.81 -9.04 -8.88
C VAL A 154 -3.35 -9.87 -10.07
N GLY A 155 -2.46 -9.30 -10.86
CA GLY A 155 -1.80 -10.03 -11.96
C GLY A 155 -0.82 -11.10 -11.46
N ARG A 156 -0.20 -10.86 -10.31
CA ARG A 156 0.64 -11.84 -9.59
C ARG A 156 0.35 -11.80 -8.10
N LEU A 157 0.12 -12.97 -7.55
CA LEU A 157 0.03 -13.17 -6.11
C LEU A 157 1.35 -13.77 -5.62
N LEU A 158 1.95 -13.14 -4.62
CA LEU A 158 3.18 -13.55 -3.94
C LEU A 158 2.88 -13.89 -2.49
N ASN A 159 3.73 -14.73 -1.91
CA ASN A 159 3.68 -15.05 -0.48
C ASN A 159 5.02 -14.74 0.16
N ASP A 160 5.01 -14.00 1.27
CA ASP A 160 6.18 -13.67 2.10
C ASP A 160 7.37 -13.05 1.31
N GLN A 161 7.05 -12.35 0.23
CA GLN A 161 8.05 -11.71 -0.63
C GLN A 161 7.60 -10.30 -1.04
N MET A 162 8.54 -9.36 -1.00
CA MET A 162 8.29 -8.02 -1.53
C MET A 162 8.05 -8.08 -3.05
N PRO A 163 7.01 -7.42 -3.56
CA PRO A 163 6.64 -7.50 -4.97
C PRO A 163 7.60 -6.78 -5.93
N THR A 164 8.57 -6.03 -5.40
CA THR A 164 9.50 -5.19 -6.17
C THR A 164 10.64 -5.95 -6.85
N GLY A 165 10.87 -7.20 -6.50
CA GLY A 165 11.97 -8.03 -7.02
C GLY A 165 11.48 -9.11 -7.98
N VAL A 166 11.10 -8.79 -9.22
CA VAL A 166 10.64 -9.79 -10.18
C VAL A 166 11.69 -10.14 -11.22
N ALA A 167 11.92 -11.45 -11.39
CA ALA A 167 12.70 -11.95 -12.52
C ALA A 167 11.92 -11.78 -13.81
N VAL A 168 12.48 -11.08 -14.78
CA VAL A 168 11.89 -10.95 -16.12
C VAL A 168 12.06 -12.27 -16.85
N SER A 169 10.96 -12.89 -17.26
CA SER A 169 10.93 -14.11 -18.04
C SER A 169 9.78 -14.09 -19.04
N ALA A 170 9.87 -14.92 -20.09
CA ALA A 170 8.81 -15.02 -21.10
C ALA A 170 7.47 -15.53 -20.54
N ALA A 171 7.49 -16.21 -19.39
CA ALA A 171 6.31 -16.72 -18.71
C ALA A 171 5.75 -15.77 -17.65
N MET A 172 6.40 -14.63 -17.42
CA MET A 172 5.95 -13.68 -16.40
C MET A 172 4.84 -12.79 -16.93
N ASN A 173 3.71 -12.78 -16.24
CA ASN A 173 2.65 -11.81 -16.49
C ASN A 173 3.02 -10.46 -15.82
N HIS A 174 3.03 -9.38 -16.62
CA HIS A 174 3.16 -8.02 -16.12
C HIS A 174 1.92 -7.22 -16.50
N GLY A 175 0.84 -7.49 -15.81
CA GLY A 175 -0.46 -6.87 -15.97
C GLY A 175 -1.38 -7.31 -14.83
N GLY A 176 -2.43 -6.57 -14.61
CA GLY A 176 -3.45 -6.87 -13.61
C GLY A 176 -4.82 -7.05 -14.25
N PRO A 177 -5.80 -7.58 -13.51
CA PRO A 177 -7.21 -7.56 -13.91
C PRO A 177 -7.74 -6.12 -13.91
N PHE A 178 -8.83 -5.90 -14.66
CA PHE A 178 -9.54 -4.62 -14.70
C PHE A 178 -10.55 -4.51 -13.57
#